data_0f4a64242a1816fa242d4c2bcb537313
#
_entry.id   0f4a64242a1816fa242d4c2bcb537313
#
_cell.length_a   1.000
_cell.length_b   1.000
_cell.length_c   1.000
_cell.angle_alpha   90.00
_cell.angle_beta   90.00
_cell.angle_gamma   90.00
#
_symmetry.space_group_name_H-M   'P 1'
#
loop_
_entity.id
_entity.type
_entity.pdbx_description
1 polymer ?
#
loop_
_entity_poly.entity_id
_entity_poly.type
_entity_poly.pdbx_seq_one_letter_code
_entity_poly.pdbx_strand_id
1 'polypeptide(L)'
;MSGNPRSSGYARYPHDWYVEPEDCINALFDAMPVLGHKGIHDPCCGLGTIPKVASQREWRATGADLVDRAQGNYPVRDFLTDDRIYPNIVTNPPFSLSVAIVRHGLNIVEDGGRVVIVAQAKFLYSQGRHSLFAHPSCERVLILSKRPSMPPGELLLERGEACRGGGSMDYCWVAFRAGNTVSCCTIEWLPATGS
;
A
#
# COMPACT_ATOMS: atom_id res chain seq x y z
N MET A 1 -5.64 21.68 -28.96
CA MET A 1 -4.46 21.55 -28.06
C MET A 1 -4.69 20.30 -27.21
N SER A 2 -4.07 19.19 -27.60
CA SER A 2 -4.22 17.91 -26.90
C SER A 2 -3.29 17.93 -25.70
N GLY A 3 -3.86 18.05 -24.48
CA GLY A 3 -3.10 17.94 -23.24
C GLY A 3 -2.55 16.53 -23.09
N ASN A 4 -1.25 16.42 -23.11
CA ASN A 4 -0.53 15.17 -22.86
C ASN A 4 -0.87 14.67 -21.45
N PRO A 5 -1.44 13.48 -21.24
CA PRO A 5 -1.66 12.97 -19.90
C PRO A 5 -0.29 12.84 -19.21
N ARG A 6 -0.15 13.41 -18.01
CA ARG A 6 1.05 13.27 -17.19
C ARG A 6 1.30 11.78 -16.97
N SER A 7 2.29 11.24 -17.68
CA SER A 7 2.74 9.87 -17.46
C SER A 7 3.65 9.84 -16.25
N SER A 8 3.71 8.70 -15.55
CA SER A 8 4.63 8.49 -14.43
C SER A 8 6.11 8.61 -14.81
N GLY A 9 6.42 8.86 -16.09
CA GLY A 9 7.78 8.87 -16.63
C GLY A 9 8.39 7.47 -16.82
N TYR A 10 7.71 6.43 -16.39
CA TYR A 10 8.13 5.03 -16.55
C TYR A 10 7.22 4.28 -17.52
N ALA A 11 7.79 3.36 -18.30
CA ALA A 11 7.01 2.38 -19.06
C ALA A 11 6.16 1.53 -18.08
N ARG A 12 4.97 1.09 -18.51
CA ARG A 12 4.20 0.12 -17.71
C ARG A 12 4.91 -1.22 -17.73
N TYR A 13 5.23 -1.72 -16.56
CA TYR A 13 5.86 -3.02 -16.37
C TYR A 13 4.80 -4.09 -16.09
N PRO A 14 5.06 -5.37 -16.43
CA PRO A 14 4.19 -6.47 -16.07
C PRO A 14 3.93 -6.50 -14.57
N HIS A 15 2.68 -6.81 -14.19
CA HIS A 15 2.22 -6.90 -12.79
C HIS A 15 2.22 -5.60 -11.98
N ASP A 16 2.31 -4.41 -12.62
CA ASP A 16 2.26 -3.10 -11.93
C ASP A 16 3.17 -3.02 -10.68
N TRP A 17 4.37 -3.63 -10.76
CA TRP A 17 5.29 -3.71 -9.62
C TRP A 17 6.12 -2.42 -9.49
N TYR A 18 5.74 -1.61 -8.52
CA TYR A 18 6.41 -0.35 -8.15
C TYR A 18 6.80 -0.41 -6.68
N VAL A 19 7.98 0.10 -6.32
CA VAL A 19 8.51 0.00 -4.96
C VAL A 19 8.43 1.35 -4.25
N GLU A 20 7.68 1.38 -3.18
CA GLU A 20 7.53 2.55 -2.31
C GLU A 20 8.83 2.84 -1.53
N PRO A 21 9.16 4.12 -1.27
CA PRO A 21 10.29 4.49 -0.44
C PRO A 21 9.95 4.36 1.05
N GLU A 22 10.97 4.15 1.89
CA GLU A 22 10.82 3.96 3.34
C GLU A 22 10.16 5.15 4.03
N ASP A 23 10.39 6.39 3.56
CA ASP A 23 9.76 7.60 4.12
C ASP A 23 8.23 7.59 3.96
N CYS A 24 7.73 7.06 2.84
CA CYS A 24 6.29 6.88 2.62
C CYS A 24 5.66 5.90 3.63
N ILE A 25 6.37 4.80 3.94
CA ILE A 25 5.91 3.79 4.92
C ILE A 25 6.00 4.36 6.34
N ASN A 26 7.09 5.05 6.66
CA ASN A 26 7.28 5.68 7.96
C ASN A 26 6.18 6.70 8.26
N ALA A 27 5.78 7.52 7.28
CA ALA A 27 4.67 8.46 7.42
C ALA A 27 3.35 7.76 7.79
N LEU A 28 3.07 6.60 7.18
CA LEU A 28 1.91 5.79 7.55
C LEU A 28 2.02 5.29 8.99
N PHE A 29 3.15 4.70 9.35
CA PHE A 29 3.33 4.07 10.67
C PHE A 29 3.31 5.08 11.82
N ASP A 30 3.79 6.30 11.57
CA ASP A 30 3.68 7.42 12.53
C ASP A 30 2.22 7.86 12.72
N ALA A 31 1.44 7.90 11.63
CA ALA A 31 0.03 8.28 11.67
C ALA A 31 -0.89 7.16 12.20
N MET A 32 -0.47 5.91 12.10
CA MET A 32 -1.25 4.73 12.50
C MET A 32 -0.43 3.72 13.35
N PRO A 33 0.10 4.13 14.52
CA PRO A 33 0.91 3.23 15.36
C PRO A 33 0.13 2.01 15.85
N VAL A 34 -1.20 2.07 15.83
CA VAL A 34 -2.09 0.94 16.18
C VAL A 34 -1.84 -0.31 15.33
N LEU A 35 -1.30 -0.16 14.11
CA LEU A 35 -0.96 -1.29 13.24
C LEU A 35 0.12 -2.19 13.86
N GLY A 36 1.05 -1.60 14.61
CA GLY A 36 2.14 -2.34 15.27
C GLY A 36 1.69 -3.17 16.47
N HIS A 37 0.55 -2.88 17.09
CA HIS A 37 0.13 -3.57 18.33
C HIS A 37 -0.06 -5.07 18.14
N LYS A 38 -0.56 -5.49 16.99
CA LYS A 38 -0.79 -6.91 16.68
C LYS A 38 0.14 -7.41 15.56
N GLY A 39 0.76 -6.50 14.84
CA GLY A 39 1.61 -6.77 13.68
C GLY A 39 0.87 -6.65 12.34
N ILE A 40 1.63 -6.78 11.27
CA ILE A 40 1.16 -6.58 9.91
C ILE A 40 1.54 -7.74 8.99
N HIS A 41 0.79 -7.90 7.91
CA HIS A 41 1.13 -8.74 6.77
C HIS A 41 1.10 -7.92 5.48
N ASP A 42 2.13 -8.06 4.64
CA ASP A 42 2.17 -7.49 3.29
C ASP A 42 2.02 -8.61 2.25
N PRO A 43 0.84 -8.77 1.63
CA PRO A 43 0.61 -9.83 0.66
C PRO A 43 1.14 -9.56 -0.75
N CYS A 44 1.69 -8.38 -1.03
CA CYS A 44 2.31 -8.00 -2.29
C CYS A 44 3.67 -7.37 -2.01
N CYS A 45 4.48 -8.05 -1.18
CA CYS A 45 5.63 -7.44 -0.51
C CYS A 45 6.81 -7.09 -1.44
N GLY A 46 6.83 -7.59 -2.67
CA GLY A 46 7.92 -7.34 -3.61
C GLY A 46 9.29 -7.66 -3.00
N LEU A 47 10.11 -6.64 -2.78
CA LEU A 47 11.42 -6.76 -2.12
C LEU A 47 11.33 -6.77 -0.58
N GLY A 48 10.15 -6.64 0.00
CA GLY A 48 9.93 -6.64 1.43
C GLY A 48 10.16 -5.30 2.12
N THR A 49 9.96 -4.17 1.44
CA THR A 49 10.20 -2.84 2.02
C THR A 49 9.30 -2.58 3.22
N ILE A 50 7.98 -2.84 3.11
CA ILE A 50 7.03 -2.64 4.21
C ILE A 50 7.35 -3.54 5.41
N PRO A 51 7.52 -4.87 5.28
CA PRO A 51 7.93 -5.73 6.39
C PRO A 51 9.26 -5.32 7.02
N LYS A 52 10.24 -4.88 6.23
CA LYS A 52 11.54 -4.39 6.72
C LYS A 52 11.37 -3.17 7.63
N VAL A 53 10.65 -2.14 7.16
CA VAL A 53 10.41 -0.91 7.94
C VAL A 53 9.62 -1.19 9.21
N ALA A 54 8.65 -2.10 9.16
CA ALA A 54 7.93 -2.54 10.37
C ALA A 54 8.86 -3.25 11.37
N SER A 55 9.74 -4.12 10.89
CA SER A 55 10.72 -4.81 11.74
C SER A 55 11.74 -3.87 12.37
N GLN A 56 12.13 -2.79 11.68
CA GLN A 56 12.98 -1.73 12.24
C GLN A 56 12.32 -0.99 13.41
N ARG A 57 11.00 -1.01 13.49
CA ARG A 57 10.19 -0.49 14.60
C ARG A 57 9.84 -1.54 15.66
N GLU A 58 10.46 -2.70 15.60
CA GLU A 58 10.19 -3.84 16.47
C GLU A 58 8.75 -4.39 16.36
N TRP A 59 8.08 -4.10 15.25
CA TRP A 59 6.76 -4.64 14.98
C TRP A 59 6.86 -6.05 14.39
N ARG A 60 5.90 -6.91 14.73
CA ARG A 60 5.74 -8.19 14.02
C ARG A 60 5.34 -7.91 12.58
N ALA A 61 6.11 -8.43 11.65
CA ALA A 61 5.83 -8.25 10.23
C ALA A 61 6.08 -9.54 9.45
N THR A 62 5.19 -9.83 8.52
CA THR A 62 5.33 -10.93 7.56
C THR A 62 5.04 -10.43 6.16
N GLY A 63 5.53 -11.13 5.15
CA GLY A 63 5.27 -10.80 3.75
C GLY A 63 5.02 -12.04 2.92
N ALA A 64 4.38 -11.86 1.78
CA ALA A 64 4.26 -12.82 0.68
C ALA A 64 4.16 -12.03 -0.63
N ASP A 65 4.40 -12.67 -1.75
CA ASP A 65 4.16 -12.10 -3.08
C ASP A 65 3.72 -13.19 -4.04
N LEU A 66 3.05 -12.82 -5.12
CA LEU A 66 2.68 -13.75 -6.18
C LEU A 66 3.91 -14.26 -6.96
N VAL A 67 4.98 -13.48 -6.95
CA VAL A 67 6.25 -13.75 -7.65
C VAL A 67 7.40 -13.66 -6.67
N ASP A 68 8.35 -14.60 -6.73
CA ASP A 68 9.59 -14.52 -5.95
C ASP A 68 10.49 -13.39 -6.45
N ARG A 69 10.33 -12.20 -5.87
CA ARG A 69 11.15 -11.00 -6.16
C ARG A 69 12.28 -10.82 -5.14
N ALA A 70 12.17 -11.47 -4.00
CA ALA A 70 13.07 -11.33 -2.86
C ALA A 70 14.01 -12.54 -2.68
N GLN A 71 14.20 -13.36 -3.73
CA GLN A 71 15.12 -14.49 -3.76
C GLN A 71 14.92 -15.48 -2.60
N GLY A 72 13.66 -15.89 -2.39
CA GLY A 72 13.26 -16.84 -1.37
C GLY A 72 13.10 -16.29 0.05
N ASN A 73 13.30 -14.98 0.26
CA ASN A 73 13.10 -14.37 1.58
C ASN A 73 11.64 -14.33 2.03
N TYR A 74 10.69 -14.37 1.07
CA TYR A 74 9.26 -14.39 1.33
C TYR A 74 8.59 -15.52 0.55
N PRO A 75 7.53 -16.15 1.09
CA PRO A 75 6.81 -17.22 0.40
C PRO A 75 6.09 -16.68 -0.85
N VAL A 76 6.10 -17.49 -1.91
CA VAL A 76 5.28 -17.25 -3.11
C VAL A 76 3.85 -17.68 -2.82
N ARG A 77 2.90 -16.74 -2.97
CA ARG A 77 1.49 -16.98 -2.65
C ARG A 77 0.57 -16.03 -3.38
N ASP A 78 -0.53 -16.58 -3.89
CA ASP A 78 -1.64 -15.76 -4.39
C ASP A 78 -2.52 -15.33 -3.21
N PHE A 79 -2.50 -14.03 -2.90
CA PHE A 79 -3.28 -13.47 -1.80
C PHE A 79 -4.79 -13.65 -2.00
N LEU A 80 -5.29 -13.58 -3.23
CA LEU A 80 -6.72 -13.66 -3.49
C LEU A 80 -7.32 -15.05 -3.25
N THR A 81 -6.47 -16.06 -3.05
CA THR A 81 -6.88 -17.44 -2.69
C THR A 81 -6.45 -17.82 -1.27
N ASP A 82 -5.81 -16.91 -0.54
CA ASP A 82 -5.36 -17.13 0.83
C ASP A 82 -6.53 -17.04 1.81
N ASP A 83 -6.69 -18.00 2.69
CA ASP A 83 -7.76 -18.09 3.70
C ASP A 83 -7.28 -17.88 5.14
N ARG A 84 -6.00 -17.57 5.33
CA ARG A 84 -5.42 -17.32 6.67
C ARG A 84 -5.88 -15.98 7.21
N ILE A 85 -6.09 -15.93 8.52
CA ILE A 85 -6.47 -14.69 9.21
C ILE A 85 -5.22 -13.92 9.60
N TYR A 86 -5.25 -12.61 9.34
CA TYR A 86 -4.16 -11.68 9.63
C TYR A 86 -4.61 -10.60 10.61
N PRO A 87 -3.72 -10.10 11.50
CA PRO A 87 -4.09 -9.01 12.40
C PRO A 87 -4.35 -7.70 11.66
N ASN A 88 -3.46 -7.34 10.73
CA ASN A 88 -3.60 -6.21 9.82
C ASN A 88 -2.90 -6.56 8.49
N ILE A 89 -3.38 -5.96 7.41
CA ILE A 89 -2.76 -6.02 6.08
C ILE A 89 -2.31 -4.61 5.72
N VAL A 90 -1.04 -4.45 5.33
CA VAL A 90 -0.48 -3.19 4.82
C VAL A 90 0.30 -3.51 3.55
N THR A 91 -0.06 -2.92 2.42
CA THR A 91 0.50 -3.33 1.14
C THR A 91 0.50 -2.22 0.08
N ASN A 92 1.42 -2.34 -0.87
CA ASN A 92 1.39 -1.63 -2.15
C ASN A 92 0.89 -2.59 -3.24
N PRO A 93 -0.43 -2.69 -3.45
CA PRO A 93 -0.98 -3.70 -4.35
C PRO A 93 -0.80 -3.29 -5.82
N PRO A 94 -0.80 -4.23 -6.77
CA PRO A 94 -1.00 -3.90 -8.17
C PRO A 94 -2.26 -3.07 -8.34
N PHE A 95 -2.17 -1.91 -9.02
CA PHE A 95 -3.26 -0.94 -9.08
C PHE A 95 -4.55 -1.51 -9.68
N SER A 96 -4.43 -2.44 -10.63
CA SER A 96 -5.55 -3.16 -11.24
C SER A 96 -6.30 -4.07 -10.26
N LEU A 97 -5.64 -4.57 -9.22
CA LEU A 97 -6.18 -5.51 -8.23
C LEU A 97 -6.54 -4.87 -6.89
N SER A 98 -6.27 -3.57 -6.70
CA SER A 98 -6.44 -2.89 -5.40
C SER A 98 -7.82 -3.10 -4.76
N VAL A 99 -8.92 -3.03 -5.56
CA VAL A 99 -10.29 -3.25 -5.05
C VAL A 99 -10.50 -4.70 -4.60
N ALA A 100 -10.01 -5.67 -5.39
CA ALA A 100 -10.14 -7.09 -5.05
C ALA A 100 -9.35 -7.41 -3.78
N ILE A 101 -8.12 -6.88 -3.66
CA ILE A 101 -7.25 -7.05 -2.50
C ILE A 101 -7.89 -6.46 -1.24
N VAL A 102 -8.47 -5.25 -1.31
CA VAL A 102 -9.16 -4.67 -0.15
C VAL A 102 -10.37 -5.52 0.27
N ARG A 103 -11.22 -5.91 -0.68
CA ARG A 103 -12.41 -6.72 -0.37
C ARG A 103 -12.04 -8.08 0.22
N HIS A 104 -11.08 -8.77 -0.38
CA HIS A 104 -10.60 -10.05 0.13
C HIS A 104 -9.95 -9.88 1.50
N GLY A 105 -9.06 -8.89 1.64
CA GLY A 105 -8.39 -8.60 2.91
C GLY A 105 -9.35 -8.34 4.06
N LEU A 106 -10.44 -7.60 3.83
CA LEU A 106 -11.47 -7.36 4.86
C LEU A 106 -12.18 -8.64 5.33
N ASN A 107 -12.19 -9.70 4.53
CA ASN A 107 -12.76 -10.99 4.93
C ASN A 107 -11.79 -11.85 5.76
N ILE A 108 -10.49 -11.57 5.67
CA ILE A 108 -9.43 -12.38 6.28
C ILE A 108 -8.54 -11.61 7.26
N VAL A 109 -8.90 -10.39 7.65
CA VAL A 109 -8.32 -9.74 8.82
C VAL A 109 -9.15 -10.05 10.07
N GLU A 110 -8.51 -10.01 11.23
CA GLU A 110 -9.19 -10.11 12.53
C GLU A 110 -10.28 -9.04 12.65
N ASP A 111 -11.27 -9.28 13.51
CA ASP A 111 -12.26 -8.25 13.83
C ASP A 111 -11.57 -7.01 14.43
N GLY A 112 -11.91 -5.84 13.88
CA GLY A 112 -11.22 -4.57 14.16
C GLY A 112 -9.84 -4.44 13.52
N GLY A 113 -9.36 -5.45 12.80
CA GLY A 113 -8.14 -5.39 11.97
C GLY A 113 -8.30 -4.47 10.78
N ARG A 114 -7.20 -4.09 10.16
CA ARG A 114 -7.17 -3.11 9.07
C ARG A 114 -6.55 -3.66 7.81
N VAL A 115 -7.11 -3.23 6.68
CA VAL A 115 -6.50 -3.35 5.35
C VAL A 115 -6.09 -1.94 4.93
N VAL A 116 -4.80 -1.72 4.77
CA VAL A 116 -4.24 -0.42 4.41
C VAL A 116 -3.48 -0.57 3.09
N ILE A 117 -3.85 0.21 2.09
CA ILE A 117 -3.19 0.19 0.79
C ILE A 117 -2.61 1.56 0.45
N VAL A 118 -1.45 1.59 -0.20
CA VAL A 118 -1.02 2.79 -0.90
C VAL A 118 -1.66 2.82 -2.29
N ALA A 119 -2.15 3.98 -2.68
CA ALA A 119 -2.83 4.16 -3.96
C ALA A 119 -2.52 5.53 -4.55
N GLN A 120 -2.52 5.62 -5.87
CA GLN A 120 -2.51 6.92 -6.54
C GLN A 120 -3.78 7.70 -6.18
N ALA A 121 -3.68 9.02 -6.01
CA ALA A 121 -4.83 9.86 -5.62
C ALA A 121 -6.06 9.68 -6.53
N LYS A 122 -5.86 9.38 -7.81
CA LYS A 122 -6.96 9.04 -8.74
C LYS A 122 -7.77 7.80 -8.34
N PHE A 123 -7.27 6.97 -7.42
CA PHE A 123 -8.02 5.85 -6.87
C PHE A 123 -9.27 6.31 -6.11
N LEU A 124 -9.24 7.52 -5.52
CA LEU A 124 -10.36 8.12 -4.79
C LEU A 124 -11.49 8.60 -5.73
N TYR A 125 -11.20 8.81 -7.01
CA TYR A 125 -12.13 9.40 -7.99
C TYR A 125 -12.61 8.36 -9.00
N SER A 126 -13.63 7.60 -8.69
CA SER A 126 -14.20 6.69 -9.67
C SER A 126 -15.57 6.21 -9.23
N GLN A 127 -16.55 6.33 -10.13
CA GLN A 127 -17.89 5.80 -9.91
C GLN A 127 -17.86 4.29 -9.58
N GLY A 128 -17.00 3.51 -10.24
CA GLY A 128 -16.87 2.06 -10.00
C GLY A 128 -16.31 1.70 -8.61
N ARG A 129 -15.78 2.68 -7.86
CA ARG A 129 -15.27 2.50 -6.48
C ARG A 129 -16.15 3.17 -5.42
N HIS A 130 -17.23 3.81 -5.82
CA HIS A 130 -18.15 4.46 -4.88
C HIS A 130 -18.58 3.53 -3.74
N SER A 131 -18.98 2.29 -4.07
CA SER A 131 -19.41 1.31 -3.05
C SER A 131 -18.33 0.93 -2.03
N LEU A 132 -17.04 1.04 -2.41
CA LEU A 132 -15.91 0.79 -1.50
C LEU A 132 -15.75 1.92 -0.49
N PHE A 133 -15.83 3.18 -0.96
CA PHE A 133 -15.65 4.36 -0.12
C PHE A 133 -16.91 4.74 0.68
N ALA A 134 -18.10 4.43 0.16
CA ALA A 134 -19.36 4.60 0.88
C ALA A 134 -19.60 3.51 1.94
N HIS A 135 -18.79 2.44 1.94
CA HIS A 135 -18.90 1.37 2.92
C HIS A 135 -18.34 1.83 4.28
N PRO A 136 -18.98 1.49 5.40
CA PRO A 136 -18.49 1.86 6.75
C PRO A 136 -17.07 1.43 7.06
N SER A 137 -16.54 0.41 6.38
CA SER A 137 -15.15 -0.01 6.56
C SER A 137 -14.11 1.04 6.16
N CYS A 138 -14.42 1.99 5.27
CA CYS A 138 -13.50 3.06 4.92
C CYS A 138 -13.27 3.98 6.14
N GLU A 139 -12.10 3.86 6.77
CA GLU A 139 -11.78 4.52 8.03
C GLU A 139 -11.02 5.84 7.81
N ARG A 140 -9.94 5.81 7.01
CA ARG A 140 -9.06 6.96 6.83
C ARG A 140 -8.48 7.03 5.42
N VAL A 141 -8.30 8.27 4.92
CA VAL A 141 -7.48 8.59 3.75
C VAL A 141 -6.36 9.51 4.22
N LEU A 142 -5.12 9.07 4.06
CA LEU A 142 -3.92 9.76 4.52
C LEU A 142 -3.16 10.26 3.29
N ILE A 143 -3.26 11.55 3.01
CA ILE A 143 -2.65 12.20 1.85
C ILE A 143 -1.15 12.39 2.09
N LEU A 144 -0.30 11.91 1.20
CA LEU A 144 1.13 12.16 1.24
C LEU A 144 1.42 13.57 0.72
N SER A 145 1.86 14.48 1.59
CA SER A 145 2.19 15.87 1.22
C SER A 145 3.42 15.95 0.32
N LYS A 146 4.34 15.00 0.42
CA LYS A 146 5.48 14.82 -0.49
C LYS A 146 5.15 13.70 -1.48
N ARG A 147 5.35 13.95 -2.77
CA ARG A 147 5.19 12.92 -3.80
C ARG A 147 6.29 11.87 -3.68
N PRO A 148 5.98 10.62 -3.32
CA PRO A 148 7.00 9.58 -3.25
C PRO A 148 7.48 9.20 -4.65
N SER A 149 8.77 8.90 -4.77
CA SER A 149 9.31 8.28 -5.97
C SER A 149 9.13 6.77 -5.87
N MET A 150 8.28 6.22 -6.72
CA MET A 150 7.98 4.79 -6.79
C MET A 150 8.44 4.22 -8.13
N PRO A 151 9.73 3.87 -8.29
CA PRO A 151 10.23 3.27 -9.52
C PRO A 151 9.70 1.85 -9.68
N PRO A 152 9.67 1.33 -10.94
CA PRO A 152 9.51 -0.09 -11.19
C PRO A 152 10.57 -0.89 -10.43
N GLY A 153 10.19 -2.04 -9.86
CA GLY A 153 11.10 -2.84 -9.07
C GLY A 153 12.29 -3.37 -9.88
N GLU A 154 12.10 -3.69 -11.17
CA GLU A 154 13.19 -4.09 -12.07
C GLU A 154 14.24 -2.99 -12.19
N LEU A 155 13.81 -1.74 -12.34
CA LEU A 155 14.72 -0.59 -12.44
C LEU A 155 15.46 -0.36 -11.13
N LEU A 156 14.80 -0.59 -9.98
CA LEU A 156 15.43 -0.49 -8.67
C LEU A 156 16.48 -1.60 -8.47
N LEU A 157 16.22 -2.82 -8.92
CA LEU A 157 17.20 -3.91 -8.89
C LEU A 157 18.40 -3.63 -9.79
N GLU A 158 18.17 -3.02 -10.97
CA GLU A 158 19.25 -2.71 -11.92
C GLU A 158 20.13 -1.54 -11.45
N ARG A 159 19.53 -0.45 -10.92
CA ARG A 159 20.21 0.84 -10.68
C ARG A 159 20.28 1.25 -9.22
N GLY A 160 19.69 0.47 -8.31
CA GLY A 160 19.60 0.80 -6.88
C GLY A 160 18.83 2.09 -6.63
N GLU A 161 19.02 2.67 -5.46
CA GLU A 161 18.33 3.90 -5.01
C GLU A 161 18.58 5.11 -5.92
N ALA A 162 19.64 5.12 -6.73
CA ALA A 162 19.93 6.19 -7.68
C ALA A 162 18.86 6.38 -8.76
N CYS A 163 18.00 5.38 -9.00
CA CYS A 163 16.87 5.50 -9.92
C CYS A 163 15.68 6.28 -9.32
N ARG A 164 15.68 6.55 -8.02
CA ARG A 164 14.64 7.36 -7.37
C ARG A 164 14.88 8.84 -7.68
N GLY A 165 14.12 9.35 -8.63
CA GLY A 165 14.05 10.78 -8.92
C GLY A 165 13.00 11.49 -8.05
N GLY A 166 12.62 12.72 -8.43
CA GLY A 166 11.46 13.40 -7.84
C GLY A 166 10.15 12.67 -8.18
N GLY A 167 9.27 12.47 -7.21
CA GLY A 167 7.95 11.89 -7.42
C GLY A 167 7.10 12.74 -8.37
N SER A 168 6.48 12.14 -9.37
CA SER A 168 5.62 12.81 -10.35
C SER A 168 4.12 12.61 -10.10
N MET A 169 3.75 11.64 -9.27
CA MET A 169 2.38 11.22 -9.01
C MET A 169 2.00 11.47 -7.56
N ASP A 170 0.74 11.85 -7.35
CA ASP A 170 0.16 12.04 -6.03
C ASP A 170 -0.33 10.68 -5.49
N TYR A 171 0.04 10.38 -4.24
CA TYR A 171 -0.33 9.14 -3.55
C TYR A 171 -0.98 9.43 -2.20
N CYS A 172 -1.75 8.47 -1.74
CA CYS A 172 -2.30 8.42 -0.39
C CYS A 172 -2.28 6.99 0.14
N TRP A 173 -2.31 6.84 1.45
CA TRP A 173 -2.69 5.60 2.08
C TRP A 173 -4.19 5.61 2.33
N VAL A 174 -4.84 4.49 2.08
CA VAL A 174 -6.27 4.31 2.36
C VAL A 174 -6.44 3.15 3.31
N ALA A 175 -7.02 3.42 4.48
CA ALA A 175 -7.24 2.44 5.53
C ALA A 175 -8.72 2.04 5.59
N PHE A 176 -8.94 0.75 5.60
CA PHE A 176 -10.25 0.12 5.79
C PHE A 176 -10.19 -0.73 7.06
N ARG A 177 -11.23 -0.69 7.89
CA ARG A 177 -11.33 -1.45 9.14
C ARG A 177 -12.44 -2.48 9.07
N ALA A 178 -12.13 -3.73 9.40
CA ALA A 178 -13.11 -4.80 9.52
C ALA A 178 -14.02 -4.56 10.75
N GLY A 179 -15.28 -4.94 10.63
CA GLY A 179 -16.28 -4.78 11.72
C GLY A 179 -16.67 -3.31 12.01
N ASN A 180 -16.18 -2.32 11.25
CA ASN A 180 -16.57 -0.93 11.45
C ASN A 180 -17.99 -0.69 10.96
N THR A 181 -18.84 -0.12 11.83
CA THR A 181 -20.24 0.18 11.55
C THR A 181 -20.51 1.68 11.41
N VAL A 182 -19.55 2.52 11.72
CA VAL A 182 -19.67 3.99 11.66
C VAL A 182 -19.18 4.46 10.30
N SER A 183 -20.07 5.03 9.51
CA SER A 183 -19.77 5.60 8.20
C SER A 183 -19.14 6.99 8.33
N CYS A 184 -17.88 7.03 8.82
CA CYS A 184 -17.11 8.26 8.94
C CYS A 184 -15.67 8.00 8.48
N CYS A 185 -15.36 8.39 7.25
CA CYS A 185 -13.99 8.36 6.73
C CYS A 185 -13.33 9.71 6.97
N THR A 186 -12.19 9.74 7.66
CA THR A 186 -11.41 10.95 7.86
C THR A 186 -10.38 11.13 6.75
N ILE A 187 -10.08 12.38 6.40
CA ILE A 187 -9.00 12.74 5.47
C ILE A 187 -7.96 13.55 6.24
N GLU A 188 -6.73 13.12 6.16
CA GLU A 188 -5.60 13.76 6.86
C GLU A 188 -4.43 13.95 5.89
N TRP A 189 -3.65 15.01 6.10
CA TRP A 189 -2.42 15.27 5.35
C TRP A 189 -1.23 14.85 6.21
N LEU A 190 -0.46 13.89 5.71
CA LEU A 190 0.75 13.47 6.37
C LEU A 190 1.87 14.47 6.09
N PRO A 191 2.68 14.85 7.10
CA PRO A 191 3.82 15.73 6.89
C PRO A 191 4.83 15.10 5.93
N ALA A 192 5.62 15.94 5.26
CA ALA A 192 6.79 15.46 4.52
C ALA A 192 7.80 14.93 5.53
N THR A 193 8.00 13.61 5.58
CA THR A 193 9.04 13.01 6.42
C THR A 193 10.41 13.25 5.79
N GLY A 194 11.38 13.70 6.57
CA GLY A 194 12.78 13.88 6.14
C GLY A 194 13.12 15.31 5.69
N SER A 195 12.81 16.30 6.49
CA SER A 195 13.49 17.60 6.52
C SER A 195 14.38 17.70 7.74
#